data_fe9524cd1b1f6616879c55609168c16f
#
_entry.id   fe9524cd1b1f6616879c55609168c16f
#
_cell.length_a   1.000
_cell.length_b   1.000
_cell.length_c   1.000
_cell.angle_alpha   90.00
_cell.angle_beta   90.00
_cell.angle_gamma   90.00
#
_symmetry.space_group_name_H-M   'P 1'
#
loop_
_entity.id
_entity.type
_entity.pdbx_description
1 polymer ?
#
loop_
_entity_poly.entity_id
_entity_poly.type
_entity_poly.pdbx_seq_one_letter_code
_entity_poly.pdbx_strand_id
1 'polypeptide(L)'
;GANMNKMGYVGEVKSLISELMQYNVRPDALAEFLEKEPLGEGLRLKMQDVLTMYQGFTEYLKGRYITAEEVLELLYDVAEESELLRNSVIVLDEFTGFTPIQNRLMEKLLVLAKKVSVSVTMDVREDFYQCRGVHELFAMSKKAVASLLKVAELCKVPVEEPLVLPTGKQRRYANAADLYFMEQNLFRPGAGSYRYKAPEQSMQHIRITSLKNPREELKFAAREIVRLTRENGYRYRDIAVVTGDVQQYGNYVPEIFEQYHIPYFIDQTKNILFHPFIECIRAILEMIEYDFSYESVFRFLRCGLAARVVTEAKNSDKEPDPAATEDLTQQPETGSHGLTEQEIDRLENYVLARGIRGASRWSRPWTFVMPDGTLEDMARLNEIREAVYENFKPLLEAFRGKDNTVSTQTYELYSLIRRLDMEQLLKERGNFFEAHGNQARAKEYDQIYKIVMDLLDKVTSLLGDETMTIREYSDILDAGFEAAKVGIIPPGNDTVTVGDIERTRLNHVKILFFVGVNDGVVPKAGNQGGIISQFEREKMAEYHLELAPGAREKVFIQKFYLYLNMTKPSERLYVT
;
A
#
# COMPACT_ATOMS: atom_id res chain seq x y z
N GLY A 1 -5.49 -25.18 20.68
CA GLY A 1 -5.72 -24.91 19.30
C GLY A 1 -5.79 -23.41 19.06
N ALA A 2 -4.91 -22.87 18.24
CA ALA A 2 -5.01 -21.50 17.80
C ALA A 2 -6.36 -21.32 17.07
N ASN A 3 -7.01 -20.20 17.32
CA ASN A 3 -8.30 -19.90 16.71
C ASN A 3 -8.05 -19.50 15.25
N MET A 4 -7.98 -20.48 14.35
CA MET A 4 -7.63 -20.34 12.94
C MET A 4 -8.56 -19.40 12.15
N ASN A 5 -9.72 -19.08 12.70
CA ASN A 5 -10.71 -18.18 12.08
C ASN A 5 -10.47 -16.69 12.35
N LYS A 6 -9.38 -16.30 13.02
CA LYS A 6 -9.06 -14.89 13.20
C LYS A 6 -8.22 -14.40 12.01
N MET A 7 -8.72 -13.45 11.24
CA MET A 7 -8.05 -12.82 10.09
C MET A 7 -6.60 -12.40 10.39
N GLY A 8 -6.32 -11.89 11.60
CA GLY A 8 -4.96 -11.56 12.01
C GLY A 8 -3.99 -12.75 12.00
N TYR A 9 -4.43 -13.96 12.39
CA TYR A 9 -3.59 -15.15 12.36
C TYR A 9 -3.32 -15.62 10.91
N VAL A 10 -4.33 -15.57 10.06
CA VAL A 10 -4.18 -15.89 8.63
C VAL A 10 -3.18 -14.93 7.97
N GLY A 11 -3.24 -13.64 8.30
CA GLY A 11 -2.29 -12.62 7.84
C GLY A 11 -0.85 -12.92 8.27
N GLU A 12 -0.63 -13.32 9.52
CA GLU A 12 0.68 -13.71 10.05
C GLU A 12 1.24 -14.96 9.34
N VAL A 13 0.41 -15.99 9.13
CA VAL A 13 0.80 -17.22 8.40
C VAL A 13 1.14 -16.90 6.95
N LYS A 14 0.31 -16.09 6.26
CA LYS A 14 0.57 -15.62 4.91
C LYS A 14 1.92 -14.90 4.82
N SER A 15 2.18 -13.97 5.75
CA SER A 15 3.44 -13.22 5.79
C SER A 15 4.64 -14.15 5.99
N LEU A 16 4.52 -15.17 6.83
CA LEU A 16 5.57 -16.14 7.06
C LEU A 16 5.80 -17.04 5.84
N ILE A 17 4.75 -17.54 5.19
CA ILE A 17 4.90 -18.35 3.98
C ILE A 17 5.54 -17.55 2.86
N SER A 18 5.10 -16.29 2.66
CA SER A 18 5.72 -15.37 1.70
C SER A 18 7.19 -15.12 2.01
N GLU A 19 7.56 -14.96 3.30
CA GLU A 19 8.94 -14.84 3.74
C GLU A 19 9.77 -16.08 3.42
N LEU A 20 9.25 -17.29 3.73
CA LEU A 20 9.91 -18.55 3.41
C LEU A 20 10.16 -18.70 1.90
N MET A 21 9.19 -18.33 1.07
CA MET A 21 9.33 -18.36 -0.39
C MET A 21 10.39 -17.37 -0.89
N GLN A 22 10.36 -16.12 -0.42
CA GLN A 22 11.33 -15.08 -0.79
C GLN A 22 12.77 -15.45 -0.41
N TYR A 23 12.94 -16.16 0.70
CA TYR A 23 14.23 -16.66 1.17
C TYR A 23 14.58 -18.07 0.66
N ASN A 24 13.79 -18.57 -0.30
CA ASN A 24 14.01 -19.88 -0.94
C ASN A 24 14.04 -21.05 0.05
N VAL A 25 13.30 -20.92 1.17
CA VAL A 25 13.09 -22.01 2.12
C VAL A 25 11.91 -22.84 1.63
N ARG A 26 12.21 -23.95 0.94
CA ARG A 26 11.18 -24.85 0.41
C ARG A 26 10.60 -25.75 1.51
N PRO A 27 9.37 -26.29 1.31
CA PRO A 27 8.76 -27.22 2.27
C PRO A 27 9.67 -28.41 2.62
N ASP A 28 10.40 -28.95 1.64
CA ASP A 28 11.32 -30.08 1.84
C ASP A 28 12.48 -29.72 2.79
N ALA A 29 13.08 -28.54 2.62
CA ALA A 29 14.15 -28.05 3.49
C ALA A 29 13.65 -27.81 4.92
N LEU A 30 12.42 -27.31 5.05
CA LEU A 30 11.78 -27.12 6.36
C LEU A 30 11.46 -28.45 7.03
N ALA A 31 11.02 -29.46 6.26
CA ALA A 31 10.79 -30.81 6.75
C ALA A 31 12.10 -31.47 7.24
N GLU A 32 13.17 -31.35 6.45
CA GLU A 32 14.49 -31.87 6.81
C GLU A 32 15.04 -31.23 8.09
N PHE A 33 14.86 -29.90 8.25
CA PHE A 33 15.20 -29.19 9.48
C PHE A 33 14.45 -29.74 10.69
N LEU A 34 13.15 -30.00 10.56
CA LEU A 34 12.32 -30.55 11.64
C LEU A 34 12.71 -32.00 12.05
N GLU A 35 13.23 -32.78 11.11
CA GLU A 35 13.63 -34.17 11.37
C GLU A 35 15.03 -34.28 12.01
N LYS A 36 15.95 -33.43 11.56
CA LYS A 36 17.37 -33.57 11.95
C LYS A 36 17.73 -32.85 13.24
N GLU A 37 16.91 -31.88 13.67
CA GLU A 37 17.33 -30.98 14.72
C GLU A 37 16.61 -31.22 16.06
N PRO A 38 17.34 -31.18 17.19
CA PRO A 38 16.77 -31.27 18.53
C PRO A 38 16.07 -29.94 18.90
N LEU A 39 14.90 -29.72 18.34
CA LEU A 39 14.09 -28.53 18.62
C LEU A 39 13.32 -28.69 19.92
N GLY A 40 13.15 -27.59 20.66
CA GLY A 40 12.20 -27.57 21.77
C GLY A 40 10.77 -27.88 21.30
N GLU A 41 10.01 -28.60 22.11
CA GLU A 41 8.67 -29.12 21.75
C GLU A 41 7.74 -28.03 21.21
N GLY A 42 7.75 -26.83 21.81
CA GLY A 42 6.92 -25.71 21.36
C GLY A 42 7.27 -25.19 19.96
N LEU A 43 8.56 -25.08 19.64
CA LEU A 43 9.01 -24.69 18.31
C LEU A 43 8.68 -25.77 17.28
N ARG A 44 8.92 -27.02 17.63
CA ARG A 44 8.66 -28.16 16.75
C ARG A 44 7.19 -28.23 16.34
N LEU A 45 6.26 -28.13 17.31
CA LEU A 45 4.82 -28.14 17.01
C LEU A 45 4.40 -26.96 16.13
N LYS A 46 4.89 -25.75 16.46
CA LYS A 46 4.64 -24.56 15.68
C LYS A 46 5.10 -24.70 14.22
N MET A 47 6.32 -25.19 14.02
CA MET A 47 6.89 -25.33 12.69
C MET A 47 6.25 -26.50 11.91
N GLN A 48 5.74 -27.54 12.58
CA GLN A 48 4.93 -28.58 11.95
C GLN A 48 3.61 -28.03 11.41
N ASP A 49 2.93 -27.17 12.18
CA ASP A 49 1.70 -26.48 11.73
C ASP A 49 2.01 -25.61 10.50
N VAL A 50 3.10 -24.83 10.54
CA VAL A 50 3.54 -23.99 9.41
C VAL A 50 3.87 -24.85 8.18
N LEU A 51 4.60 -25.95 8.35
CA LEU A 51 4.94 -26.87 7.26
C LEU A 51 3.68 -27.45 6.61
N THR A 52 2.72 -27.90 7.42
CA THR A 52 1.45 -28.46 6.93
C THR A 52 0.69 -27.44 6.09
N MET A 53 0.58 -26.19 6.59
CA MET A 53 -0.08 -25.11 5.85
C MET A 53 0.68 -24.73 4.58
N TYR A 54 2.01 -24.68 4.63
CA TYR A 54 2.85 -24.37 3.47
C TYR A 54 2.77 -25.46 2.38
N GLN A 55 2.82 -26.74 2.77
CA GLN A 55 2.63 -27.85 1.84
C GLN A 55 1.24 -27.82 1.21
N GLY A 56 0.19 -27.64 2.01
CA GLY A 56 -1.18 -27.54 1.50
C GLY A 56 -1.35 -26.36 0.54
N PHE A 57 -0.76 -25.20 0.85
CA PHE A 57 -0.76 -24.04 -0.01
C PHE A 57 -0.02 -24.29 -1.34
N THR A 58 1.18 -24.87 -1.28
CA THR A 58 1.97 -25.18 -2.48
C THR A 58 1.26 -26.21 -3.37
N GLU A 59 0.67 -27.26 -2.78
CA GLU A 59 -0.08 -28.28 -3.54
C GLU A 59 -1.36 -27.69 -4.17
N TYR A 60 -2.06 -26.81 -3.47
CA TYR A 60 -3.24 -26.11 -4.01
C TYR A 60 -2.88 -25.25 -5.22
N LEU A 61 -1.73 -24.56 -5.20
CA LEU A 61 -1.28 -23.70 -6.30
C LEU A 61 -0.74 -24.48 -7.50
N LYS A 62 -0.21 -25.67 -7.27
CA LYS A 62 0.53 -26.46 -8.26
C LYS A 62 -0.27 -26.70 -9.55
N GLY A 63 0.27 -26.19 -10.67
CA GLY A 63 -0.36 -26.32 -11.98
C GLY A 63 -1.60 -25.44 -12.20
N ARG A 64 -1.96 -24.61 -11.23
CA ARG A 64 -3.11 -23.70 -11.31
C ARG A 64 -2.70 -22.23 -11.30
N TYR A 65 -1.81 -21.87 -10.38
CA TYR A 65 -1.45 -20.47 -10.11
C TYR A 65 0.04 -20.33 -9.84
N ILE A 66 0.55 -19.12 -10.07
CA ILE A 66 1.91 -18.70 -9.77
C ILE A 66 1.82 -17.55 -8.79
N THR A 67 2.50 -17.63 -7.66
CA THR A 67 2.59 -16.53 -6.70
C THR A 67 3.53 -15.42 -7.18
N ALA A 68 3.43 -14.24 -6.58
CA ALA A 68 4.33 -13.14 -6.90
C ALA A 68 5.81 -13.49 -6.60
N GLU A 69 6.04 -14.33 -5.59
CA GLU A 69 7.37 -14.83 -5.21
C GLU A 69 7.91 -15.82 -6.26
N GLU A 70 7.07 -16.68 -6.82
CA GLU A 70 7.44 -17.66 -7.85
C GLU A 70 7.73 -17.03 -9.22
N VAL A 71 7.25 -15.80 -9.47
CA VAL A 71 7.53 -15.09 -10.74
C VAL A 71 9.03 -14.96 -11.00
N LEU A 72 9.85 -14.70 -9.96
CA LEU A 72 11.30 -14.61 -10.11
C LEU A 72 11.94 -15.97 -10.41
N GLU A 73 11.40 -17.06 -9.87
CA GLU A 73 11.84 -18.42 -10.19
C GLU A 73 11.51 -18.81 -11.63
N LEU A 74 10.26 -18.51 -12.05
CA LEU A 74 9.86 -18.70 -13.45
C LEU A 74 10.72 -17.87 -14.42
N LEU A 75 10.99 -16.61 -14.06
CA LEU A 75 11.87 -15.76 -14.87
C LEU A 75 13.28 -16.35 -14.96
N TYR A 76 13.80 -16.92 -13.89
CA TYR A 76 15.08 -17.63 -13.89
C TYR A 76 15.07 -18.79 -14.90
N ASP A 77 14.01 -19.58 -14.94
CA ASP A 77 13.90 -20.75 -15.81
C ASP A 77 13.82 -20.38 -17.30
N VAL A 78 13.09 -19.31 -17.64
CA VAL A 78 12.89 -18.87 -19.05
C VAL A 78 13.90 -17.81 -19.52
N ALA A 79 14.75 -17.29 -18.64
CA ALA A 79 15.67 -16.19 -18.97
C ALA A 79 16.62 -16.54 -20.14
N GLU A 80 17.01 -17.79 -20.28
CA GLU A 80 17.91 -18.25 -21.36
C GLU A 80 17.28 -18.14 -22.76
N GLU A 81 15.96 -18.12 -22.87
CA GLU A 81 15.24 -18.00 -24.13
C GLU A 81 15.14 -16.53 -24.59
N SER A 82 15.47 -15.57 -23.72
CA SER A 82 15.33 -14.15 -23.99
C SER A 82 16.49 -13.59 -24.83
N GLU A 83 16.21 -13.25 -26.09
CA GLU A 83 17.18 -12.52 -26.94
C GLU A 83 17.45 -11.10 -26.41
N LEU A 84 16.46 -10.48 -25.75
CA LEU A 84 16.60 -9.15 -25.15
C LEU A 84 17.69 -9.14 -24.09
N LEU A 85 17.76 -10.15 -23.23
CA LEU A 85 18.77 -10.24 -22.18
C LEU A 85 20.18 -10.46 -22.73
N ARG A 86 20.35 -11.28 -23.76
CA ARG A 86 21.65 -11.62 -24.34
C ARG A 86 22.46 -10.43 -24.87
N ASN A 87 21.79 -9.36 -25.27
CA ASN A 87 22.42 -8.18 -25.83
C ASN A 87 22.31 -6.95 -24.92
N SER A 88 21.75 -7.10 -23.74
CA SER A 88 21.49 -5.98 -22.84
C SER A 88 22.72 -5.55 -22.03
N VAL A 89 22.73 -4.28 -21.66
CA VAL A 89 23.53 -3.74 -20.56
C VAL A 89 22.59 -3.50 -19.41
N ILE A 90 22.80 -4.19 -18.30
CA ILE A 90 21.96 -4.10 -17.11
C ILE A 90 22.63 -3.19 -16.10
N VAL A 91 21.89 -2.21 -15.58
CA VAL A 91 22.37 -1.30 -14.54
C VAL A 91 21.45 -1.43 -13.32
N LEU A 92 22.03 -1.76 -12.18
CA LEU A 92 21.37 -1.82 -10.89
C LEU A 92 21.87 -0.65 -10.06
N ASP A 93 20.99 0.35 -9.83
CA ASP A 93 21.39 1.58 -9.15
C ASP A 93 20.83 1.65 -7.73
N GLU A 94 21.67 2.03 -6.77
CA GLU A 94 21.36 2.15 -5.33
C GLU A 94 20.74 0.88 -4.70
N PHE A 95 21.12 -0.30 -5.16
CA PHE A 95 20.69 -1.55 -4.52
C PHE A 95 21.39 -1.75 -3.16
N THR A 96 20.60 -2.06 -2.16
CA THR A 96 21.09 -2.24 -0.77
C THR A 96 21.25 -3.70 -0.38
N GLY A 97 20.76 -4.64 -1.19
CA GLY A 97 20.85 -6.08 -0.95
C GLY A 97 19.95 -6.86 -1.92
N PHE A 98 20.15 -8.16 -1.94
CA PHE A 98 19.38 -9.11 -2.74
C PHE A 98 18.88 -10.23 -1.85
N THR A 99 17.63 -10.64 -2.05
CA THR A 99 17.12 -11.88 -1.45
C THR A 99 17.75 -13.10 -2.13
N PRO A 100 17.75 -14.29 -1.50
CA PRO A 100 18.30 -15.49 -2.13
C PRO A 100 17.70 -15.80 -3.50
N ILE A 101 16.41 -15.59 -3.70
CA ILE A 101 15.77 -15.79 -5.02
C ILE A 101 16.24 -14.76 -6.06
N GLN A 102 16.46 -13.51 -5.64
CA GLN A 102 17.06 -12.49 -6.53
C GLN A 102 18.51 -12.82 -6.89
N ASN A 103 19.29 -13.35 -5.95
CA ASN A 103 20.65 -13.81 -6.25
C ASN A 103 20.67 -14.92 -7.30
N ARG A 104 19.74 -15.88 -7.26
CA ARG A 104 19.59 -16.90 -8.30
C ARG A 104 19.30 -16.26 -9.67
N LEU A 105 18.42 -15.28 -9.72
CA LEU A 105 18.18 -14.55 -10.98
C LEU A 105 19.44 -13.82 -11.46
N MET A 106 20.24 -13.25 -10.55
CA MET A 106 21.52 -12.62 -10.89
C MET A 106 22.51 -13.59 -11.55
N GLU A 107 22.51 -14.88 -11.21
CA GLU A 107 23.32 -15.90 -11.88
C GLU A 107 23.03 -15.92 -13.40
N LYS A 108 21.75 -15.93 -13.78
CA LYS A 108 21.34 -15.88 -15.19
C LYS A 108 21.68 -14.55 -15.85
N LEU A 109 21.40 -13.44 -15.18
CA LEU A 109 21.66 -12.10 -15.73
C LEU A 109 23.14 -11.86 -15.97
N LEU A 110 24.03 -12.32 -15.07
CA LEU A 110 25.48 -12.18 -15.22
C LEU A 110 26.02 -12.99 -16.41
N VAL A 111 25.43 -14.15 -16.70
CA VAL A 111 25.85 -15.01 -17.81
C VAL A 111 25.30 -14.54 -19.16
N LEU A 112 24.06 -14.06 -19.19
CA LEU A 112 23.35 -13.74 -20.43
C LEU A 112 23.60 -12.31 -20.92
N ALA A 113 23.70 -11.35 -20.01
CA ALA A 113 23.85 -9.94 -20.38
C ALA A 113 25.29 -9.66 -20.91
N LYS A 114 25.38 -8.68 -21.79
CA LYS A 114 26.67 -8.18 -22.29
C LYS A 114 27.51 -7.56 -21.17
N LYS A 115 26.86 -6.85 -20.26
CA LYS A 115 27.49 -6.21 -19.09
C LYS A 115 26.42 -6.00 -17.99
N VAL A 116 26.81 -6.24 -16.75
CA VAL A 116 26.02 -5.88 -15.56
C VAL A 116 26.83 -4.89 -14.73
N SER A 117 26.26 -3.73 -14.45
CA SER A 117 26.87 -2.69 -13.61
C SER A 117 26.01 -2.47 -12.38
N VAL A 118 26.64 -2.48 -11.20
CA VAL A 118 25.92 -2.30 -9.92
C VAL A 118 26.55 -1.13 -9.17
N SER A 119 25.74 -0.13 -8.81
CA SER A 119 26.17 0.95 -7.91
C SER A 119 25.77 0.65 -6.47
N VAL A 120 26.69 0.91 -5.56
CA VAL A 120 26.45 0.75 -4.11
C VAL A 120 27.03 1.95 -3.35
N THR A 121 26.33 2.35 -2.28
CA THR A 121 26.83 3.41 -1.40
C THR A 121 27.69 2.81 -0.32
N MET A 122 28.96 3.24 -0.29
CA MET A 122 29.95 2.83 0.73
C MET A 122 30.89 3.97 1.11
N ASP A 123 31.62 3.82 2.21
CA ASP A 123 32.68 4.71 2.59
C ASP A 123 34.01 4.27 1.97
N VAL A 124 34.64 5.14 1.24
CA VAL A 124 35.96 4.88 0.59
C VAL A 124 37.08 4.60 1.59
N ARG A 125 36.89 4.91 2.86
CA ARG A 125 37.84 4.65 3.95
C ARG A 125 37.73 3.24 4.52
N GLU A 126 36.68 2.51 4.16
CA GLU A 126 36.41 1.15 4.64
C GLU A 126 36.81 0.11 3.59
N ASP A 127 37.07 -1.11 4.03
CA ASP A 127 37.22 -2.25 3.13
C ASP A 127 35.87 -2.60 2.49
N PHE A 128 35.81 -2.61 1.18
CA PHE A 128 34.58 -2.86 0.43
C PHE A 128 34.10 -4.32 0.48
N TYR A 129 35.04 -5.22 0.76
CA TYR A 129 34.83 -6.66 0.63
C TYR A 129 34.66 -7.37 1.99
N GLN A 130 35.02 -6.73 3.08
CA GLN A 130 34.93 -7.30 4.42
C GLN A 130 33.82 -6.64 5.25
N CYS A 131 32.83 -7.44 5.63
CA CYS A 131 31.82 -7.06 6.59
C CYS A 131 32.11 -7.73 7.94
N ARG A 132 32.47 -6.94 8.97
CA ARG A 132 32.80 -7.44 10.31
C ARG A 132 31.57 -7.74 11.16
N GLY A 133 30.42 -7.23 10.77
CA GLY A 133 29.15 -7.47 11.44
C GLY A 133 28.05 -6.52 11.03
N VAL A 134 26.83 -6.86 11.45
CA VAL A 134 25.61 -6.08 11.14
C VAL A 134 25.60 -4.66 11.72
N HIS A 135 26.46 -4.39 12.69
CA HIS A 135 26.60 -3.07 13.34
C HIS A 135 27.33 -2.03 12.48
N GLU A 136 28.05 -2.47 11.45
CA GLU A 136 28.70 -1.55 10.52
C GLU A 136 27.66 -0.75 9.73
N LEU A 137 27.92 0.55 9.53
CA LEU A 137 26.95 1.43 8.84
C LEU A 137 26.64 0.92 7.43
N PHE A 138 27.64 0.46 6.70
CA PHE A 138 27.49 -0.05 5.33
C PHE A 138 27.44 -1.59 5.23
N ALA A 139 27.06 -2.26 6.32
CA ALA A 139 26.98 -3.72 6.34
C ALA A 139 26.09 -4.28 5.21
N MET A 140 24.97 -3.63 4.88
CA MET A 140 24.10 -4.04 3.78
C MET A 140 24.82 -3.98 2.44
N SER A 141 25.46 -2.86 2.13
CA SER A 141 26.20 -2.69 0.88
C SER A 141 27.35 -3.69 0.76
N LYS A 142 28.11 -3.94 1.85
CA LYS A 142 29.19 -4.92 1.88
C LYS A 142 28.67 -6.34 1.66
N LYS A 143 27.58 -6.72 2.31
CA LYS A 143 26.90 -8.02 2.11
C LYS A 143 26.42 -8.19 0.66
N ALA A 144 25.85 -7.14 0.07
CA ALA A 144 25.42 -7.15 -1.33
C ALA A 144 26.60 -7.36 -2.30
N VAL A 145 27.71 -6.65 -2.11
CA VAL A 145 28.92 -6.82 -2.89
C VAL A 145 29.50 -8.24 -2.74
N ALA A 146 29.63 -8.73 -1.52
CA ALA A 146 30.13 -10.08 -1.24
C ALA A 146 29.25 -11.16 -1.92
N SER A 147 27.93 -11.00 -1.87
CA SER A 147 26.99 -11.91 -2.52
C SER A 147 27.16 -11.90 -4.06
N LEU A 148 27.24 -10.70 -4.68
CA LEU A 148 27.43 -10.58 -6.11
C LEU A 148 28.77 -11.15 -6.58
N LEU A 149 29.85 -10.93 -5.83
CA LEU A 149 31.17 -11.50 -6.14
C LEU A 149 31.13 -13.04 -6.07
N LYS A 150 30.47 -13.59 -5.05
CA LYS A 150 30.29 -15.05 -4.95
C LYS A 150 29.51 -15.60 -6.13
N VAL A 151 28.44 -14.93 -6.55
CA VAL A 151 27.66 -15.32 -7.73
C VAL A 151 28.51 -15.24 -8.99
N ALA A 152 29.27 -14.16 -9.19
CA ALA A 152 30.16 -13.99 -10.35
C ALA A 152 31.24 -15.08 -10.41
N GLU A 153 31.82 -15.45 -9.26
CA GLU A 153 32.81 -16.53 -9.16
C GLU A 153 32.19 -17.90 -9.54
N LEU A 154 31.02 -18.22 -8.99
CA LEU A 154 30.29 -19.44 -9.31
C LEU A 154 29.96 -19.55 -10.82
N CYS A 155 29.57 -18.45 -11.43
CA CYS A 155 29.26 -18.35 -12.85
C CYS A 155 30.51 -18.19 -13.74
N LYS A 156 31.70 -18.05 -13.17
CA LYS A 156 32.97 -17.78 -13.86
C LYS A 156 32.93 -16.51 -14.76
N VAL A 157 32.21 -15.50 -14.29
CA VAL A 157 32.11 -14.21 -14.99
C VAL A 157 33.20 -13.29 -14.48
N PRO A 158 33.99 -12.66 -15.35
CA PRO A 158 35.05 -11.74 -14.95
C PRO A 158 34.45 -10.47 -14.30
N VAL A 159 35.08 -10.04 -13.23
CA VAL A 159 34.71 -8.82 -12.50
C VAL A 159 35.73 -7.74 -12.82
N GLU A 160 35.25 -6.57 -13.27
CA GLU A 160 36.10 -5.39 -13.50
C GLU A 160 36.50 -4.76 -12.15
N GLU A 161 37.62 -4.03 -12.14
CA GLU A 161 38.00 -3.22 -10.98
C GLU A 161 36.89 -2.21 -10.62
N PRO A 162 36.60 -2.00 -9.32
CA PRO A 162 35.53 -1.12 -8.91
C PRO A 162 35.84 0.34 -9.26
N LEU A 163 34.88 1.01 -9.90
CA LEU A 163 34.96 2.44 -10.13
C LEU A 163 34.57 3.19 -8.85
N VAL A 164 35.57 3.74 -8.18
CA VAL A 164 35.36 4.58 -7.01
C VAL A 164 35.19 6.04 -7.46
N LEU A 165 34.01 6.62 -7.18
CA LEU A 165 33.74 8.01 -7.50
C LEU A 165 34.62 8.92 -6.62
N PRO A 166 35.28 9.96 -7.21
CA PRO A 166 36.21 10.80 -6.48
C PRO A 166 35.52 11.55 -5.35
N THR A 167 36.09 11.44 -4.15
CA THR A 167 35.63 12.09 -2.92
C THR A 167 36.16 13.52 -2.76
N GLY A 168 36.80 14.08 -3.77
CA GLY A 168 37.37 15.41 -3.76
C GLY A 168 36.34 16.52 -3.55
N LYS A 169 36.83 17.77 -3.38
CA LYS A 169 36.03 18.96 -3.08
C LYS A 169 34.61 18.92 -3.64
N GLN A 170 33.73 18.67 -2.74
CA GLN A 170 32.43 18.11 -2.91
C GLN A 170 31.51 18.99 -3.74
N ARG A 171 31.19 18.58 -4.93
CA ARG A 171 30.18 19.28 -5.74
C ARG A 171 28.84 19.38 -5.01
N ARG A 172 28.45 18.32 -4.26
CA ARG A 172 27.17 18.29 -3.53
C ARG A 172 27.11 19.33 -2.40
N TYR A 173 28.17 19.46 -1.60
CA TYR A 173 28.23 20.33 -0.42
C TYR A 173 29.13 21.54 -0.61
N ALA A 174 29.29 22.03 -1.82
CA ALA A 174 30.22 23.13 -2.12
C ALA A 174 30.03 24.37 -1.24
N ASN A 175 28.77 24.62 -0.85
CA ASN A 175 28.40 25.78 -0.03
C ASN A 175 27.89 25.39 1.37
N ALA A 176 27.96 24.12 1.77
CA ALA A 176 27.42 23.61 3.03
C ALA A 176 28.45 22.72 3.77
N ALA A 177 29.46 23.38 4.33
CA ALA A 177 30.57 22.69 4.99
C ALA A 177 30.17 21.91 6.22
N ASP A 178 29.13 22.33 6.93
CA ASP A 178 28.54 21.61 8.08
C ASP A 178 27.81 20.33 7.64
N LEU A 179 27.10 20.32 6.52
CA LEU A 179 26.52 19.11 5.93
C LEU A 179 27.63 18.13 5.48
N TYR A 180 28.69 18.64 4.88
CA TYR A 180 29.85 17.82 4.51
C TYR A 180 30.51 17.20 5.75
N PHE A 181 30.74 17.98 6.80
CA PHE A 181 31.28 17.46 8.05
C PHE A 181 30.37 16.38 8.66
N MET A 182 29.06 16.60 8.64
CA MET A 182 28.11 15.61 9.12
C MET A 182 28.20 14.31 8.30
N GLU A 183 28.22 14.39 6.98
CA GLU A 183 28.33 13.21 6.09
C GLU A 183 29.59 12.39 6.42
N GLN A 184 30.73 13.06 6.65
CA GLN A 184 32.00 12.41 6.93
C GLN A 184 32.05 11.73 8.32
N ASN A 185 31.23 12.17 9.29
CA ASN A 185 31.37 11.76 10.68
C ASN A 185 30.14 11.08 11.27
N LEU A 186 28.96 11.24 10.65
CA LEU A 186 27.71 10.68 11.18
C LEU A 186 27.79 9.15 11.27
N PHE A 187 27.56 8.61 12.48
CA PHE A 187 27.61 7.19 12.81
C PHE A 187 28.96 6.50 12.59
N ARG A 188 30.05 7.27 12.49
CA ARG A 188 31.39 6.71 12.36
C ARG A 188 32.00 6.39 13.71
N PRO A 189 32.91 5.40 13.81
CA PRO A 189 33.68 5.16 15.03
C PRO A 189 34.43 6.42 15.44
N GLY A 190 34.36 6.79 16.71
CA GLY A 190 34.98 8.01 17.22
C GLY A 190 34.31 9.32 16.87
N ALA A 191 33.16 9.31 16.21
CA ALA A 191 32.43 10.52 15.81
C ALA A 191 32.12 11.47 16.98
N GLY A 192 31.89 10.97 18.16
CA GLY A 192 31.69 11.80 19.37
C GLY A 192 32.89 12.68 19.77
N SER A 193 34.06 12.38 19.23
CA SER A 193 35.30 13.17 19.45
C SER A 193 35.44 14.33 18.46
N TYR A 194 34.69 14.33 17.39
CA TYR A 194 34.75 15.35 16.35
C TYR A 194 33.68 16.42 16.57
N ARG A 195 34.13 17.69 16.69
CA ARG A 195 33.20 18.83 16.78
C ARG A 195 33.40 19.73 15.59
N TYR A 196 32.32 20.03 14.89
CA TYR A 196 32.37 21.05 13.86
C TYR A 196 32.61 22.43 14.48
N LYS A 197 33.63 23.12 13.99
CA LYS A 197 33.90 24.52 14.35
C LYS A 197 33.42 25.37 13.17
N ALA A 198 32.24 25.98 13.33
CA ALA A 198 31.74 26.90 12.35
C ALA A 198 32.62 28.15 12.26
N PRO A 199 33.00 28.63 11.07
CA PRO A 199 33.59 29.94 10.91
C PRO A 199 32.61 31.03 11.43
N GLU A 200 33.17 32.06 12.08
CA GLU A 200 32.38 33.25 12.47
C GLU A 200 31.69 33.81 11.20
N GLN A 201 30.40 33.99 11.20
CA GLN A 201 29.56 34.44 10.07
C GLN A 201 29.18 33.38 9.03
N SER A 202 29.45 32.08 9.26
CA SER A 202 28.95 31.06 8.32
C SER A 202 27.45 30.84 8.45
N MET A 203 26.79 30.62 7.29
CA MET A 203 25.39 30.19 7.27
C MET A 203 25.27 28.80 7.90
N GLN A 204 24.28 28.60 8.76
CA GLN A 204 23.96 27.28 9.30
C GLN A 204 23.00 26.56 8.34
N HIS A 205 23.43 25.41 7.86
CA HIS A 205 22.64 24.59 6.92
C HIS A 205 21.88 23.47 7.64
N ILE A 206 22.21 23.17 8.88
CA ILE A 206 21.54 22.18 9.72
C ILE A 206 20.75 22.90 10.81
N ARG A 207 19.45 22.64 10.87
CA ARG A 207 18.57 23.17 11.91
C ARG A 207 17.82 22.03 12.60
N ILE A 208 17.95 21.96 13.92
CA ILE A 208 17.20 21.00 14.76
C ILE A 208 16.19 21.81 15.58
N THR A 209 14.93 21.39 15.56
CA THR A 209 13.84 22.09 16.23
C THR A 209 12.93 21.09 16.93
N SER A 210 12.70 21.29 18.23
CA SER A 210 11.71 20.49 18.97
C SER A 210 10.34 21.14 18.88
N LEU A 211 9.33 20.36 18.52
CA LEU A 211 7.95 20.79 18.33
C LEU A 211 6.99 19.89 19.11
N LYS A 212 5.77 20.37 19.33
CA LYS A 212 4.84 19.73 20.28
C LYS A 212 4.25 18.41 19.77
N ASN A 213 4.01 18.30 18.48
CA ASN A 213 3.34 17.14 17.86
C ASN A 213 3.57 17.15 16.33
N PRO A 214 3.23 16.04 15.63
CA PRO A 214 3.40 15.92 14.17
C PRO A 214 2.74 17.03 13.35
N ARG A 215 1.57 17.51 13.78
CA ARG A 215 0.87 18.60 13.10
C ARG A 215 1.65 19.91 13.14
N GLU A 216 2.25 20.25 14.28
CA GLU A 216 3.07 21.45 14.42
C GLU A 216 4.41 21.32 13.67
N GLU A 217 4.96 20.11 13.57
CA GLU A 217 6.15 19.85 12.74
C GLU A 217 5.86 20.11 11.24
N LEU A 218 4.74 19.63 10.73
CA LEU A 218 4.34 19.89 9.35
C LEU A 218 3.96 21.36 9.10
N LYS A 219 3.34 22.05 10.06
CA LYS A 219 3.10 23.50 9.95
C LYS A 219 4.40 24.30 9.93
N PHE A 220 5.38 23.88 10.74
CA PHE A 220 6.71 24.48 10.70
C PHE A 220 7.34 24.27 9.32
N ALA A 221 7.35 23.03 8.83
CA ALA A 221 7.85 22.72 7.49
C ALA A 221 7.14 23.53 6.41
N ALA A 222 5.81 23.62 6.44
CA ALA A 222 5.02 24.37 5.46
C ALA A 222 5.38 25.86 5.45
N ARG A 223 5.50 26.52 6.61
CA ARG A 223 5.92 27.92 6.71
C ARG A 223 7.33 28.14 6.15
N GLU A 224 8.26 27.26 6.48
CA GLU A 224 9.63 27.33 5.96
C GLU A 224 9.67 27.07 4.44
N ILE A 225 8.90 26.12 3.92
CA ILE A 225 8.79 25.84 2.48
C ILE A 225 8.31 27.08 1.74
N VAL A 226 7.24 27.73 2.22
CA VAL A 226 6.72 28.98 1.62
C VAL A 226 7.77 30.09 1.66
N ARG A 227 8.48 30.24 2.79
CA ARG A 227 9.55 31.23 2.91
C ARG A 227 10.70 30.95 1.92
N LEU A 228 11.15 29.71 1.85
CA LEU A 228 12.24 29.28 0.97
C LEU A 228 11.90 29.47 -0.52
N THR A 229 10.68 29.16 -0.91
CA THR A 229 10.24 29.32 -2.30
C THR A 229 10.02 30.79 -2.68
N ARG A 230 9.44 31.61 -1.80
CA ARG A 230 9.14 33.02 -2.09
C ARG A 230 10.36 33.93 -1.95
N GLU A 231 11.17 33.74 -0.93
CA GLU A 231 12.27 34.65 -0.59
C GLU A 231 13.63 34.18 -1.14
N ASN A 232 13.85 32.86 -1.25
CA ASN A 232 15.13 32.31 -1.62
C ASN A 232 15.17 31.68 -3.01
N GLY A 233 14.05 31.70 -3.77
CA GLY A 233 13.99 31.24 -5.15
C GLY A 233 14.07 29.74 -5.37
N TYR A 234 13.86 28.92 -4.30
CA TYR A 234 13.76 27.47 -4.45
C TYR A 234 12.47 27.06 -5.15
N ARG A 235 12.51 25.94 -5.86
CA ARG A 235 11.32 25.31 -6.42
C ARG A 235 10.81 24.24 -5.46
N TYR A 236 9.52 23.92 -5.53
CA TYR A 236 8.95 22.85 -4.70
C TYR A 236 9.65 21.51 -4.91
N ARG A 237 10.05 21.16 -6.13
CA ARG A 237 10.81 19.95 -6.46
C ARG A 237 12.21 19.89 -5.86
N ASP A 238 12.78 21.02 -5.44
CA ASP A 238 14.07 21.08 -4.74
C ASP A 238 13.95 20.66 -3.27
N ILE A 239 12.73 20.49 -2.77
CA ILE A 239 12.40 20.30 -1.35
C ILE A 239 11.72 18.94 -1.16
N ALA A 240 12.15 18.21 -0.15
CA ALA A 240 11.50 16.98 0.27
C ALA A 240 11.19 17.00 1.79
N VAL A 241 10.17 16.24 2.17
CA VAL A 241 9.82 15.94 3.56
C VAL A 241 9.90 14.43 3.75
N VAL A 242 10.66 13.95 4.71
CA VAL A 242 10.83 12.53 5.00
C VAL A 242 10.45 12.24 6.44
N THR A 243 9.82 11.11 6.68
CA THR A 243 9.45 10.65 8.02
C THR A 243 9.62 9.14 8.15
N GLY A 244 9.77 8.67 9.38
CA GLY A 244 9.73 7.22 9.70
C GLY A 244 8.30 6.66 9.76
N ASP A 245 7.27 7.51 9.79
CA ASP A 245 5.86 7.12 9.82
C ASP A 245 5.03 7.94 8.82
N VAL A 246 5.13 7.55 7.56
CA VAL A 246 4.40 8.22 6.48
C VAL A 246 2.88 8.04 6.60
N GLN A 247 2.41 7.00 7.30
CA GLN A 247 0.97 6.80 7.49
C GLN A 247 0.40 7.85 8.46
N GLN A 248 1.09 8.11 9.57
CA GLN A 248 0.68 9.12 10.52
C GLN A 248 0.80 10.53 9.92
N TYR A 249 1.99 10.87 9.40
CA TYR A 249 2.24 12.22 8.86
C TYR A 249 1.45 12.51 7.59
N GLY A 250 1.27 11.51 6.72
CA GLY A 250 0.52 11.61 5.48
C GLY A 250 -0.94 12.02 5.66
N ASN A 251 -1.53 11.77 6.82
CA ASN A 251 -2.90 12.22 7.13
C ASN A 251 -2.98 13.74 7.34
N TYR A 252 -1.92 14.38 7.85
CA TYR A 252 -1.89 15.82 8.10
C TYR A 252 -1.38 16.62 6.90
N VAL A 253 -0.61 16.02 6.01
CA VAL A 253 -0.01 16.72 4.84
C VAL A 253 -1.07 17.38 3.96
N PRO A 254 -2.16 16.72 3.52
CA PRO A 254 -3.18 17.37 2.70
C PRO A 254 -3.78 18.57 3.37
N GLU A 255 -4.23 18.45 4.61
CA GLU A 255 -4.84 19.54 5.37
C GLU A 255 -3.92 20.77 5.46
N ILE A 256 -2.64 20.54 5.80
CA ILE A 256 -1.71 21.63 6.05
C ILE A 256 -1.18 22.22 4.74
N PHE A 257 -0.74 21.37 3.79
CA PHE A 257 -0.12 21.86 2.56
C PHE A 257 -1.13 22.59 1.65
N GLU A 258 -2.38 22.13 1.62
CA GLU A 258 -3.46 22.84 0.90
C GLU A 258 -3.73 24.23 1.50
N GLN A 259 -3.74 24.39 2.84
CA GLN A 259 -3.88 25.70 3.50
C GLN A 259 -2.75 26.67 3.13
N TYR A 260 -1.55 26.17 2.89
CA TYR A 260 -0.40 26.97 2.49
C TYR A 260 -0.19 27.05 0.97
N HIS A 261 -1.10 26.45 0.18
CA HIS A 261 -1.01 26.37 -1.29
C HIS A 261 0.32 25.75 -1.77
N ILE A 262 0.81 24.72 -1.07
CA ILE A 262 2.02 23.98 -1.42
C ILE A 262 1.63 22.79 -2.27
N PRO A 263 2.07 22.67 -3.53
CA PRO A 263 1.88 21.47 -4.32
C PRO A 263 2.75 20.33 -3.75
N TYR A 264 2.15 19.16 -3.53
CA TYR A 264 2.82 18.05 -2.89
C TYR A 264 2.51 16.70 -3.57
N PHE A 265 3.39 15.76 -3.37
CA PHE A 265 3.21 14.35 -3.68
C PHE A 265 3.58 13.52 -2.45
N ILE A 266 2.69 12.63 -2.02
CA ILE A 266 2.96 11.69 -0.92
C ILE A 266 3.27 10.33 -1.54
N ASP A 267 4.50 9.86 -1.36
CA ASP A 267 4.94 8.52 -1.78
C ASP A 267 4.45 7.47 -0.79
N GLN A 268 3.15 7.23 -0.84
CA GLN A 268 2.50 6.18 -0.06
C GLN A 268 1.50 5.41 -0.93
N THR A 269 1.31 4.15 -0.61
CA THR A 269 0.18 3.40 -1.13
C THR A 269 -1.01 3.64 -0.22
N LYS A 270 -2.12 4.15 -0.75
CA LYS A 270 -3.35 4.27 0.01
C LYS A 270 -4.04 2.92 0.10
N ASN A 271 -4.46 2.58 1.30
CA ASN A 271 -5.41 1.50 1.52
C ASN A 271 -6.78 1.97 1.03
N ILE A 272 -7.46 1.11 0.28
CA ILE A 272 -8.79 1.40 -0.28
C ILE A 272 -9.95 1.06 0.66
N LEU A 273 -9.67 0.47 1.82
CA LEU A 273 -10.68 -0.06 2.75
C LEU A 273 -11.77 0.95 3.14
N PHE A 274 -11.43 2.23 3.25
CA PHE A 274 -12.36 3.29 3.63
C PHE A 274 -12.89 4.08 2.44
N HIS A 275 -12.67 3.59 1.21
CA HIS A 275 -13.24 4.24 0.05
C HIS A 275 -14.77 4.04 0.01
N PRO A 276 -15.58 5.06 -0.32
CA PRO A 276 -17.05 4.95 -0.32
C PRO A 276 -17.59 3.79 -1.15
N PHE A 277 -16.91 3.41 -2.23
CA PHE A 277 -17.31 2.28 -3.06
C PHE A 277 -17.13 0.94 -2.33
N ILE A 278 -16.03 0.77 -1.58
CA ILE A 278 -15.80 -0.43 -0.75
C ILE A 278 -16.84 -0.51 0.37
N GLU A 279 -17.10 0.61 1.04
CA GLU A 279 -18.14 0.68 2.07
C GLU A 279 -19.54 0.39 1.52
N CYS A 280 -19.82 0.80 0.28
CA CYS A 280 -21.06 0.47 -0.40
C CYS A 280 -21.17 -1.05 -0.66
N ILE A 281 -20.10 -1.70 -1.14
CA ILE A 281 -20.09 -3.15 -1.37
C ILE A 281 -20.29 -3.91 -0.05
N ARG A 282 -19.62 -3.49 1.02
CA ARG A 282 -19.83 -4.05 2.36
C ARG A 282 -21.26 -3.92 2.81
N ALA A 283 -21.86 -2.74 2.64
CA ALA A 283 -23.26 -2.50 2.99
C ALA A 283 -24.21 -3.38 2.16
N ILE A 284 -23.92 -3.61 0.88
CA ILE A 284 -24.68 -4.54 0.01
C ILE A 284 -24.64 -5.96 0.60
N LEU A 285 -23.45 -6.46 0.96
CA LEU A 285 -23.30 -7.81 1.51
C LEU A 285 -23.95 -7.93 2.89
N GLU A 286 -23.83 -6.91 3.74
CA GLU A 286 -24.52 -6.86 5.03
C GLU A 286 -26.05 -6.88 4.89
N MET A 287 -26.62 -6.27 3.85
CA MET A 287 -28.06 -6.38 3.60
C MET A 287 -28.50 -7.84 3.37
N ILE A 288 -27.65 -8.64 2.74
CA ILE A 288 -27.93 -10.06 2.52
C ILE A 288 -27.69 -10.87 3.80
N GLU A 289 -26.58 -10.62 4.51
CA GLU A 289 -26.19 -11.33 5.75
C GLU A 289 -27.22 -11.12 6.86
N TYR A 290 -27.63 -9.87 7.08
CA TYR A 290 -28.55 -9.49 8.15
C TYR A 290 -30.03 -9.37 7.70
N ASP A 291 -30.36 -9.99 6.57
CA ASP A 291 -31.72 -10.08 6.06
C ASP A 291 -32.45 -8.74 6.04
N PHE A 292 -31.91 -7.74 5.35
CA PHE A 292 -32.51 -6.39 5.26
C PHE A 292 -32.76 -5.78 6.65
N SER A 293 -31.77 -5.84 7.53
CA SER A 293 -31.82 -5.13 8.80
C SER A 293 -31.89 -3.62 8.56
N TYR A 294 -32.45 -2.89 9.53
CA TYR A 294 -32.51 -1.43 9.47
C TYR A 294 -31.12 -0.81 9.22
N GLU A 295 -30.14 -1.25 9.98
CA GLU A 295 -28.77 -0.72 9.92
C GLU A 295 -28.12 -0.94 8.56
N SER A 296 -28.27 -2.15 7.99
CA SER A 296 -27.65 -2.49 6.69
C SER A 296 -28.30 -1.75 5.51
N VAL A 297 -29.65 -1.64 5.51
CA VAL A 297 -30.37 -0.92 4.45
C VAL A 297 -29.98 0.56 4.42
N PHE A 298 -30.02 1.24 5.57
CA PHE A 298 -29.71 2.68 5.60
C PHE A 298 -28.22 2.98 5.48
N ARG A 299 -27.33 2.07 5.88
CA ARG A 299 -25.90 2.15 5.53
C ARG A 299 -25.69 2.15 4.02
N PHE A 300 -26.37 1.25 3.30
CA PHE A 300 -26.33 1.22 1.84
C PHE A 300 -26.93 2.50 1.23
N LEU A 301 -28.15 2.88 1.58
CA LEU A 301 -28.81 4.05 0.99
C LEU A 301 -28.05 5.36 1.22
N ARG A 302 -27.32 5.49 2.33
CA ARG A 302 -26.52 6.67 2.69
C ARG A 302 -25.06 6.61 2.24
N CYS A 303 -24.62 5.54 1.53
CA CYS A 303 -23.23 5.44 1.06
C CYS A 303 -22.90 6.44 -0.07
N GLY A 304 -23.89 7.15 -0.58
CA GLY A 304 -23.74 8.12 -1.66
C GLY A 304 -23.61 7.52 -3.08
N LEU A 305 -23.77 6.19 -3.23
CA LEU A 305 -23.76 5.48 -4.51
C LEU A 305 -25.11 4.78 -4.80
N ALA A 306 -26.11 5.01 -3.95
CA ALA A 306 -27.44 4.43 -4.08
C ALA A 306 -28.43 5.35 -4.86
N ALA A 307 -27.99 6.49 -5.36
CA ALA A 307 -28.87 7.49 -5.99
C ALA A 307 -29.72 6.93 -7.13
N ARG A 308 -29.20 5.95 -7.86
CA ARG A 308 -29.88 5.35 -9.03
C ARG A 308 -30.69 4.09 -8.72
N VAL A 309 -30.94 3.78 -7.45
CA VAL A 309 -31.78 2.63 -7.06
C VAL A 309 -33.19 2.71 -7.65
N VAL A 310 -33.75 3.91 -7.78
CA VAL A 310 -35.13 4.16 -8.25
C VAL A 310 -35.18 4.62 -9.73
N THR A 311 -34.11 4.57 -10.47
CA THR A 311 -34.13 4.99 -11.89
C THR A 311 -34.86 3.92 -12.71
N GLU A 312 -35.98 4.30 -13.36
CA GLU A 312 -36.58 3.50 -14.39
C GLU A 312 -35.57 3.19 -15.50
N ALA A 313 -35.52 1.94 -15.94
CA ALA A 313 -34.82 1.53 -17.16
C ALA A 313 -35.35 2.33 -18.35
N LYS A 314 -34.78 3.49 -18.63
CA LYS A 314 -35.07 4.18 -19.88
C LYS A 314 -34.35 3.47 -21.01
N ASN A 315 -35.16 3.02 -21.98
CA ASN A 315 -34.73 2.62 -23.31
C ASN A 315 -33.66 3.58 -23.85
N SER A 316 -32.53 3.01 -24.20
CA SER A 316 -31.35 3.65 -24.79
C SER A 316 -31.60 4.10 -26.24
N ASP A 317 -32.49 5.08 -26.50
CA ASP A 317 -32.65 5.68 -27.81
C ASP A 317 -33.06 7.16 -27.73
N LYS A 318 -32.29 7.99 -27.01
CA LYS A 318 -32.32 9.44 -27.22
C LYS A 318 -30.91 10.01 -27.07
N GLU A 319 -30.39 10.55 -28.18
CA GLU A 319 -29.16 11.36 -28.23
C GLU A 319 -29.28 12.59 -27.34
N PRO A 320 -28.18 13.03 -26.69
CA PRO A 320 -28.16 14.21 -25.82
C PRO A 320 -28.28 15.50 -26.65
N ASP A 321 -29.15 16.41 -26.21
CA ASP A 321 -29.32 17.75 -26.77
C ASP A 321 -28.08 18.63 -26.45
N PRO A 322 -27.37 19.20 -27.44
CA PRO A 322 -26.13 19.92 -27.23
C PRO A 322 -26.28 21.38 -26.77
N ALA A 323 -27.46 21.84 -26.33
CA ALA A 323 -27.74 23.24 -26.07
C ALA A 323 -28.01 23.65 -24.60
N ALA A 324 -27.76 22.80 -23.61
CA ALA A 324 -27.93 23.17 -22.21
C ALA A 324 -26.62 23.76 -21.62
N THR A 325 -26.58 25.09 -21.47
CA THR A 325 -25.53 25.79 -20.71
C THR A 325 -25.77 25.64 -19.21
N GLU A 326 -24.90 24.92 -18.52
CA GLU A 326 -24.93 24.70 -17.07
C GLU A 326 -24.26 25.88 -16.33
N ASP A 327 -24.95 26.37 -15.31
CA ASP A 327 -24.46 27.40 -14.36
C ASP A 327 -23.60 26.72 -13.27
N LEU A 328 -22.31 26.99 -13.23
CA LEU A 328 -21.27 26.31 -12.46
C LEU A 328 -21.24 26.67 -10.95
N THR A 329 -22.27 27.26 -10.38
CA THR A 329 -22.29 27.70 -8.98
C THR A 329 -23.18 26.89 -8.04
N GLN A 330 -23.86 25.86 -8.54
CA GLN A 330 -24.70 24.98 -7.74
C GLN A 330 -24.07 23.58 -7.66
N GLN A 331 -24.16 22.94 -6.47
CA GLN A 331 -23.90 21.49 -6.35
C GLN A 331 -24.65 20.79 -7.48
N PRO A 332 -24.06 19.77 -8.13
CA PRO A 332 -24.74 19.10 -9.22
C PRO A 332 -26.09 18.60 -8.69
N GLU A 333 -27.14 19.30 -9.01
CA GLU A 333 -28.48 18.75 -8.90
C GLU A 333 -28.46 17.51 -9.78
N THR A 334 -28.49 16.35 -9.13
CA THR A 334 -28.60 15.05 -9.80
C THR A 334 -29.79 15.18 -10.75
N GLY A 335 -29.47 15.29 -12.03
CA GLY A 335 -30.49 15.47 -13.06
C GLY A 335 -31.56 14.40 -12.90
N SER A 336 -32.76 14.86 -12.68
CA SER A 336 -34.06 14.19 -12.72
C SER A 336 -34.08 12.69 -12.38
N HIS A 337 -34.56 12.36 -11.19
CA HIS A 337 -35.14 11.08 -10.74
C HIS A 337 -34.28 10.15 -9.88
N GLY A 338 -33.18 10.58 -9.34
CA GLY A 338 -32.45 9.83 -8.31
C GLY A 338 -33.08 9.95 -6.91
N LEU A 339 -32.79 8.98 -6.04
CA LEU A 339 -33.21 8.99 -4.64
C LEU A 339 -32.56 10.15 -3.88
N THR A 340 -33.37 11.05 -3.33
CA THR A 340 -32.93 12.24 -2.57
C THR A 340 -32.70 11.90 -1.09
N GLU A 341 -31.87 12.71 -0.39
CA GLU A 341 -31.67 12.58 1.07
C GLU A 341 -32.99 12.70 1.85
N GLN A 342 -33.89 13.60 1.43
CA GLN A 342 -35.19 13.76 2.08
C GLN A 342 -36.07 12.51 1.93
N GLU A 343 -36.01 11.84 0.80
CA GLU A 343 -36.74 10.58 0.58
C GLU A 343 -36.15 9.46 1.42
N ILE A 344 -34.81 9.40 1.55
CA ILE A 344 -34.14 8.45 2.44
C ILE A 344 -34.57 8.71 3.89
N ASP A 345 -34.63 9.95 4.35
CA ASP A 345 -35.08 10.30 5.70
C ASP A 345 -36.54 9.91 5.96
N ARG A 346 -37.43 10.15 4.99
CA ARG A 346 -38.83 9.73 5.08
C ARG A 346 -38.97 8.20 5.14
N LEU A 347 -38.22 7.51 4.29
CA LEU A 347 -38.17 6.05 4.29
C LEU A 347 -37.66 5.51 5.62
N GLU A 348 -36.61 6.10 6.16
CA GLU A 348 -36.03 5.72 7.44
C GLU A 348 -37.02 5.89 8.61
N ASN A 349 -37.66 7.05 8.68
CA ASN A 349 -38.70 7.33 9.68
C ASN A 349 -39.83 6.32 9.60
N TYR A 350 -40.29 5.98 8.40
CA TYR A 350 -41.33 4.99 8.18
C TYR A 350 -40.92 3.59 8.65
N VAL A 351 -39.73 3.14 8.23
CA VAL A 351 -39.18 1.82 8.58
C VAL A 351 -39.00 1.68 10.09
N LEU A 352 -38.51 2.73 10.77
CA LEU A 352 -38.36 2.77 12.23
C LEU A 352 -39.73 2.73 12.94
N ALA A 353 -40.66 3.60 12.55
CA ALA A 353 -41.97 3.70 13.16
C ALA A 353 -42.77 2.40 13.04
N ARG A 354 -42.57 1.65 11.95
CA ARG A 354 -43.29 0.40 11.69
C ARG A 354 -42.53 -0.87 12.05
N GLY A 355 -41.26 -0.74 12.51
CA GLY A 355 -40.39 -1.86 12.86
C GLY A 355 -40.21 -2.84 11.70
N ILE A 356 -39.99 -2.32 10.49
CA ILE A 356 -39.87 -3.13 9.28
C ILE A 356 -38.46 -3.76 9.27
N ARG A 357 -38.42 -5.09 9.21
CA ARG A 357 -37.21 -5.90 9.15
C ARG A 357 -37.43 -7.12 8.27
N GLY A 358 -36.40 -7.57 7.60
CA GLY A 358 -36.40 -8.79 6.80
C GLY A 358 -36.90 -8.61 5.37
N ALA A 359 -36.27 -9.33 4.44
CA ALA A 359 -36.60 -9.32 3.02
C ALA A 359 -38.10 -9.60 2.74
N SER A 360 -38.74 -10.45 3.57
CA SER A 360 -40.17 -10.74 3.45
C SER A 360 -41.09 -9.55 3.69
N ARG A 361 -40.64 -8.58 4.51
CA ARG A 361 -41.36 -7.32 4.73
C ARG A 361 -41.09 -6.30 3.61
N TRP A 362 -39.91 -6.32 3.04
CA TRP A 362 -39.53 -5.49 1.89
C TRP A 362 -40.18 -5.98 0.59
N SER A 363 -40.47 -7.28 0.44
CA SER A 363 -41.11 -7.83 -0.76
C SER A 363 -42.61 -7.51 -0.89
N ARG A 364 -43.25 -7.02 0.19
CA ARG A 364 -44.71 -6.79 0.21
C ARG A 364 -45.02 -5.31 0.28
N PRO A 365 -46.08 -4.82 -0.40
CA PRO A 365 -46.52 -3.44 -0.29
C PRO A 365 -46.83 -3.03 1.13
N TRP A 366 -46.44 -1.83 1.51
CA TRP A 366 -46.78 -1.23 2.79
C TRP A 366 -48.08 -0.43 2.65
N THR A 367 -49.00 -0.60 3.56
CA THR A 367 -50.37 -0.07 3.47
C THR A 367 -50.72 0.99 4.50
N PHE A 368 -49.89 1.15 5.54
CA PHE A 368 -50.16 2.08 6.62
C PHE A 368 -49.70 3.49 6.25
N VAL A 369 -50.64 4.43 6.15
CA VAL A 369 -50.32 5.86 5.96
C VAL A 369 -50.00 6.49 7.32
N MET A 370 -48.89 7.17 7.44
CA MET A 370 -48.54 7.88 8.67
C MET A 370 -49.51 9.01 8.94
N PRO A 371 -49.74 9.40 10.23
CA PRO A 371 -50.75 10.43 10.60
C PRO A 371 -50.54 11.79 9.90
N ASP A 372 -49.30 12.11 9.62
CA ASP A 372 -48.85 13.35 8.96
C ASP A 372 -48.48 13.15 7.48
N GLY A 373 -48.71 11.95 6.90
CA GLY A 373 -48.38 11.59 5.54
C GLY A 373 -49.61 11.58 4.61
N THR A 374 -49.34 11.59 3.31
CA THR A 374 -50.35 11.52 2.25
C THR A 374 -50.33 10.15 1.55
N LEU A 375 -51.37 9.86 0.75
CA LEU A 375 -51.36 8.67 -0.13
C LEU A 375 -50.27 8.72 -1.20
N GLU A 376 -49.87 9.91 -1.64
CA GLU A 376 -48.78 10.11 -2.59
C GLU A 376 -47.42 9.79 -1.92
N ASP A 377 -47.20 10.22 -0.67
CA ASP A 377 -46.01 9.85 0.10
C ASP A 377 -45.93 8.32 0.26
N MET A 378 -47.04 7.66 0.52
CA MET A 378 -47.09 6.21 0.67
C MET A 378 -46.83 5.49 -0.65
N ALA A 379 -47.33 6.00 -1.78
CA ALA A 379 -47.03 5.46 -3.09
C ALA A 379 -45.54 5.57 -3.40
N ARG A 380 -44.94 6.73 -3.13
CA ARG A 380 -43.50 6.95 -3.32
C ARG A 380 -42.64 6.06 -2.43
N LEU A 381 -43.00 5.87 -1.14
CA LEU A 381 -42.31 4.95 -0.24
C LEU A 381 -42.36 3.50 -0.75
N ASN A 382 -43.50 3.08 -1.33
CA ASN A 382 -43.60 1.75 -1.92
C ASN A 382 -42.78 1.61 -3.20
N GLU A 383 -42.70 2.63 -4.02
CA GLU A 383 -41.84 2.65 -5.21
C GLU A 383 -40.37 2.46 -4.81
N ILE A 384 -39.88 3.21 -3.82
CA ILE A 384 -38.51 3.08 -3.32
C ILE A 384 -38.30 1.68 -2.69
N ARG A 385 -39.24 1.20 -1.88
CA ARG A 385 -39.22 -0.13 -1.28
C ARG A 385 -39.06 -1.21 -2.35
N GLU A 386 -39.91 -1.14 -3.40
CA GLU A 386 -39.92 -2.11 -4.49
C GLU A 386 -38.63 -2.08 -5.27
N ALA A 387 -38.15 -0.88 -5.63
CA ALA A 387 -36.89 -0.70 -6.33
C ALA A 387 -35.70 -1.26 -5.53
N VAL A 388 -35.65 -1.00 -4.23
CA VAL A 388 -34.62 -1.59 -3.36
C VAL A 388 -34.74 -3.12 -3.37
N TYR A 389 -35.91 -3.67 -3.14
CA TYR A 389 -36.08 -5.12 -3.05
C TYR A 389 -35.76 -5.83 -4.36
N GLU A 390 -36.31 -5.36 -5.49
CA GLU A 390 -36.10 -6.02 -6.80
C GLU A 390 -34.64 -5.93 -7.28
N ASN A 391 -33.93 -4.85 -6.98
CA ASN A 391 -32.50 -4.78 -7.27
C ASN A 391 -31.67 -5.80 -6.50
N PHE A 392 -32.01 -6.07 -5.22
CA PHE A 392 -31.25 -6.96 -4.36
C PHE A 392 -31.70 -8.43 -4.41
N LYS A 393 -32.91 -8.69 -4.90
CA LYS A 393 -33.48 -10.04 -4.96
C LYS A 393 -32.59 -11.07 -5.67
N PRO A 394 -32.00 -10.81 -6.87
CA PRO A 394 -31.15 -11.79 -7.53
C PRO A 394 -29.91 -12.15 -6.67
N LEU A 395 -29.29 -11.16 -6.04
CA LEU A 395 -28.15 -11.38 -5.14
C LEU A 395 -28.57 -12.20 -3.90
N LEU A 396 -29.73 -11.89 -3.31
CA LEU A 396 -30.28 -12.66 -2.19
C LEU A 396 -30.52 -14.13 -2.58
N GLU A 397 -31.04 -14.38 -3.77
CA GLU A 397 -31.28 -15.72 -4.31
C GLU A 397 -29.96 -16.46 -4.59
N ALA A 398 -28.92 -15.77 -5.07
CA ALA A 398 -27.60 -16.35 -5.30
C ALA A 398 -26.95 -16.90 -4.02
N PHE A 399 -27.19 -16.29 -2.86
CA PHE A 399 -26.70 -16.78 -1.57
C PHE A 399 -27.61 -17.82 -0.90
N ARG A 400 -28.91 -17.80 -1.18
CA ARG A 400 -29.91 -18.70 -0.56
C ARG A 400 -30.32 -19.86 -1.44
N GLY A 401 -29.99 -19.82 -2.73
CA GLY A 401 -30.33 -20.84 -3.72
C GLY A 401 -29.52 -22.13 -3.58
N LYS A 402 -29.83 -23.10 -4.42
CA LYS A 402 -29.09 -24.37 -4.46
C LYS A 402 -27.74 -24.23 -5.18
N ASP A 403 -27.65 -23.29 -6.12
CA ASP A 403 -26.44 -23.00 -6.91
C ASP A 403 -25.68 -21.80 -6.31
N ASN A 404 -25.36 -21.88 -5.03
CA ASN A 404 -24.67 -20.83 -4.28
C ASN A 404 -23.15 -20.87 -4.46
N THR A 405 -22.69 -21.06 -5.70
CA THR A 405 -21.26 -21.01 -6.03
C THR A 405 -20.75 -19.58 -6.01
N VAL A 406 -19.45 -19.43 -5.72
CA VAL A 406 -18.78 -18.13 -5.74
C VAL A 406 -18.95 -17.43 -7.10
N SER A 407 -18.91 -18.16 -8.20
CA SER A 407 -19.18 -17.61 -9.54
C SER A 407 -20.56 -16.96 -9.62
N THR A 408 -21.62 -17.64 -9.15
CA THR A 408 -22.98 -17.11 -9.16
C THR A 408 -23.12 -15.89 -8.24
N GLN A 409 -22.57 -15.97 -7.03
CA GLN A 409 -22.58 -14.89 -6.04
C GLN A 409 -21.88 -13.63 -6.59
N THR A 410 -20.68 -13.80 -7.16
CA THR A 410 -19.89 -12.70 -7.72
C THR A 410 -20.56 -12.10 -8.96
N TYR A 411 -21.14 -12.93 -9.82
CA TYR A 411 -21.88 -12.46 -11.00
C TYR A 411 -23.08 -11.59 -10.60
N GLU A 412 -23.86 -11.99 -9.59
CA GLU A 412 -25.00 -11.20 -9.14
C GLU A 412 -24.60 -9.92 -8.40
N LEU A 413 -23.49 -9.94 -7.64
CA LEU A 413 -22.91 -8.72 -7.07
C LEU A 413 -22.46 -7.74 -8.16
N TYR A 414 -21.73 -8.22 -9.18
CA TYR A 414 -21.34 -7.43 -10.34
C TYR A 414 -22.56 -6.89 -11.11
N SER A 415 -23.57 -7.73 -11.32
CA SER A 415 -24.82 -7.34 -12.00
C SER A 415 -25.57 -6.24 -11.24
N LEU A 416 -25.57 -6.29 -9.90
CA LEU A 416 -26.15 -5.24 -9.05
C LEU A 416 -25.37 -3.93 -9.19
N ILE A 417 -24.02 -3.98 -9.12
CA ILE A 417 -23.15 -2.81 -9.30
C ILE A 417 -23.43 -2.14 -10.66
N ARG A 418 -23.61 -2.93 -11.71
CA ARG A 418 -23.96 -2.44 -13.06
C ARG A 418 -25.38 -1.88 -13.14
N ARG A 419 -26.39 -2.56 -12.57
CA ARG A 419 -27.79 -2.07 -12.58
C ARG A 419 -27.91 -0.71 -11.89
N LEU A 420 -27.13 -0.49 -10.84
CA LEU A 420 -27.08 0.78 -10.11
C LEU A 420 -26.15 1.82 -10.76
N ASP A 421 -25.54 1.49 -11.91
CA ASP A 421 -24.65 2.36 -12.68
C ASP A 421 -23.55 3.02 -11.84
N MET A 422 -23.00 2.25 -10.89
CA MET A 422 -22.02 2.76 -9.93
C MET A 422 -20.73 3.21 -10.61
N GLU A 423 -20.36 2.63 -11.76
CA GLU A 423 -19.20 3.08 -12.55
C GLU A 423 -19.33 4.54 -12.96
N GLN A 424 -20.49 4.90 -13.49
CA GLN A 424 -20.75 6.27 -13.92
C GLN A 424 -20.81 7.24 -12.74
N LEU A 425 -21.43 6.84 -11.62
CA LEU A 425 -21.45 7.65 -10.40
C LEU A 425 -20.03 7.90 -9.83
N LEU A 426 -19.15 6.91 -9.91
CA LEU A 426 -17.75 7.07 -9.52
C LEU A 426 -17.00 8.03 -10.45
N LYS A 427 -17.22 7.93 -11.78
CA LYS A 427 -16.65 8.87 -12.75
C LYS A 427 -17.13 10.30 -12.54
N GLU A 428 -18.42 10.51 -12.29
CA GLU A 428 -19.00 11.83 -11.99
C GLU A 428 -18.35 12.44 -10.74
N ARG A 429 -18.13 11.64 -9.71
CA ARG A 429 -17.40 12.09 -8.51
C ARG A 429 -15.92 12.37 -8.78
N GLY A 430 -15.25 11.56 -9.58
CA GLY A 430 -13.88 11.81 -10.03
C GLY A 430 -13.76 13.16 -10.74
N ASN A 431 -14.63 13.40 -11.72
CA ASN A 431 -14.70 14.68 -12.45
C ASN A 431 -14.98 15.88 -11.52
N PHE A 432 -15.88 15.68 -10.54
CA PHE A 432 -16.13 16.72 -9.54
C PHE A 432 -14.86 17.11 -8.77
N PHE A 433 -14.09 16.10 -8.27
CA PHE A 433 -12.84 16.37 -7.56
C PHE A 433 -11.77 17.00 -8.46
N GLU A 434 -11.70 16.60 -9.73
CA GLU A 434 -10.79 17.18 -10.71
C GLU A 434 -11.12 18.65 -10.97
N ALA A 435 -12.38 18.99 -11.19
CA ALA A 435 -12.86 20.36 -11.39
C ALA A 435 -12.58 21.28 -10.19
N HIS A 436 -12.56 20.71 -8.97
CA HIS A 436 -12.23 21.43 -7.73
C HIS A 436 -10.73 21.36 -7.37
N GLY A 437 -9.86 20.91 -8.28
CA GLY A 437 -8.41 20.90 -8.11
C GLY A 437 -7.86 19.78 -7.24
N ASN A 438 -8.70 18.83 -6.77
CA ASN A 438 -8.27 17.70 -5.98
C ASN A 438 -7.94 16.48 -6.86
N GLN A 439 -6.85 16.59 -7.61
CA GLN A 439 -6.40 15.54 -8.55
C GLN A 439 -6.09 14.20 -7.88
N ALA A 440 -5.65 14.20 -6.61
CA ALA A 440 -5.36 12.97 -5.89
C ALA A 440 -6.63 12.13 -5.67
N ARG A 441 -7.73 12.79 -5.24
CA ARG A 441 -9.04 12.14 -5.11
C ARG A 441 -9.63 11.75 -6.45
N ALA A 442 -9.54 12.60 -7.46
CA ALA A 442 -10.02 12.28 -8.80
C ALA A 442 -9.42 10.95 -9.30
N LYS A 443 -8.10 10.80 -9.22
CA LYS A 443 -7.41 9.56 -9.61
C LYS A 443 -7.79 8.34 -8.74
N GLU A 444 -8.06 8.54 -7.46
CA GLU A 444 -8.54 7.47 -6.57
C GLU A 444 -9.89 6.92 -7.07
N TYR A 445 -10.83 7.83 -7.43
CA TYR A 445 -12.13 7.45 -7.98
C TYR A 445 -12.03 6.80 -9.37
N ASP A 446 -11.09 7.20 -10.21
CA ASP A 446 -10.87 6.61 -11.53
C ASP A 446 -10.34 5.17 -11.45
N GLN A 447 -9.52 4.86 -10.45
CA GLN A 447 -8.87 3.56 -10.32
C GLN A 447 -9.69 2.54 -9.53
N ILE A 448 -10.50 3.00 -8.57
CA ILE A 448 -11.16 2.10 -7.60
C ILE A 448 -12.08 1.09 -8.25
N TYR A 449 -12.84 1.49 -9.29
CA TYR A 449 -13.74 0.58 -9.99
C TYR A 449 -12.97 -0.59 -10.60
N LYS A 450 -11.89 -0.31 -11.32
CA LYS A 450 -11.04 -1.33 -11.93
C LYS A 450 -10.44 -2.27 -10.89
N ILE A 451 -9.93 -1.73 -9.79
CA ILE A 451 -9.33 -2.53 -8.71
C ILE A 451 -10.35 -3.52 -8.13
N VAL A 452 -11.59 -3.07 -7.93
CA VAL A 452 -12.66 -3.95 -7.43
C VAL A 452 -13.04 -5.00 -8.47
N MET A 453 -13.18 -4.62 -9.74
CA MET A 453 -13.50 -5.60 -10.80
C MET A 453 -12.39 -6.65 -10.94
N ASP A 454 -11.13 -6.23 -10.97
CA ASP A 454 -9.97 -7.15 -11.00
C ASP A 454 -9.95 -8.10 -9.78
N LEU A 455 -10.40 -7.64 -8.61
CA LEU A 455 -10.54 -8.49 -7.42
C LEU A 455 -11.69 -9.50 -7.59
N LEU A 456 -12.86 -9.07 -8.05
CA LEU A 456 -14.00 -9.97 -8.29
C LEU A 456 -13.65 -11.04 -9.33
N ASP A 457 -12.95 -10.67 -10.40
CA ASP A 457 -12.45 -11.62 -11.41
C ASP A 457 -11.48 -12.64 -10.80
N LYS A 458 -10.57 -12.19 -9.93
CA LYS A 458 -9.66 -13.08 -9.20
C LYS A 458 -10.41 -14.04 -8.28
N VAL A 459 -11.37 -13.55 -7.50
CA VAL A 459 -12.18 -14.38 -6.61
C VAL A 459 -12.93 -15.44 -7.40
N THR A 460 -13.53 -15.07 -8.54
CA THR A 460 -14.20 -16.00 -9.42
C THR A 460 -13.24 -17.02 -10.04
N SER A 461 -12.07 -16.60 -10.51
CA SER A 461 -11.09 -17.50 -11.12
C SER A 461 -10.49 -18.48 -10.13
N LEU A 462 -10.32 -18.07 -8.86
CA LEU A 462 -9.71 -18.88 -7.82
C LEU A 462 -10.69 -19.83 -7.12
N LEU A 463 -11.91 -19.38 -6.90
CA LEU A 463 -12.89 -20.02 -6.00
C LEU A 463 -14.24 -20.23 -6.66
N GLY A 464 -14.37 -20.00 -7.97
CA GLY A 464 -15.64 -19.92 -8.67
C GLY A 464 -16.58 -21.13 -8.49
N ASP A 465 -16.02 -22.33 -8.44
CA ASP A 465 -16.76 -23.58 -8.28
C ASP A 465 -17.06 -23.94 -6.80
N GLU A 466 -16.45 -23.21 -5.86
CA GLU A 466 -16.69 -23.43 -4.43
C GLU A 466 -18.04 -22.86 -4.01
N THR A 467 -18.61 -23.48 -2.97
CA THR A 467 -19.84 -22.98 -2.33
C THR A 467 -19.49 -22.30 -1.02
N MET A 468 -19.98 -21.09 -0.81
CA MET A 468 -19.67 -20.29 0.37
C MET A 468 -20.91 -19.64 0.97
N THR A 469 -20.88 -19.49 2.29
CA THR A 469 -21.83 -18.64 2.98
C THR A 469 -21.54 -17.16 2.69
N ILE A 470 -22.53 -16.31 2.87
CA ILE A 470 -22.37 -14.85 2.71
C ILE A 470 -21.23 -14.30 3.59
N ARG A 471 -21.05 -14.83 4.78
CA ARG A 471 -20.01 -14.40 5.72
C ARG A 471 -18.61 -14.79 5.20
N GLU A 472 -18.42 -16.03 4.78
CA GLU A 472 -17.14 -16.48 4.19
C GLU A 472 -16.80 -15.67 2.93
N TYR A 473 -17.78 -15.41 2.08
CA TYR A 473 -17.61 -14.58 0.90
C TYR A 473 -17.23 -13.13 1.25
N SER A 474 -17.89 -12.53 2.23
CA SER A 474 -17.56 -11.18 2.72
C SER A 474 -16.14 -11.12 3.30
N ASP A 475 -15.74 -12.12 4.10
CA ASP A 475 -14.40 -12.21 4.69
C ASP A 475 -13.31 -12.30 3.60
N ILE A 476 -13.56 -13.05 2.51
CA ILE A 476 -12.64 -13.14 1.37
C ILE A 476 -12.52 -11.81 0.63
N LEU A 477 -13.62 -11.14 0.36
CA LEU A 477 -13.59 -9.82 -0.29
C LEU A 477 -12.88 -8.80 0.60
N ASP A 478 -13.12 -8.79 1.90
CA ASP A 478 -12.44 -7.89 2.84
C ASP A 478 -10.92 -8.14 2.87
N ALA A 479 -10.49 -9.40 2.89
CA ALA A 479 -9.07 -9.73 2.76
C ALA A 479 -8.47 -9.25 1.42
N GLY A 480 -9.24 -9.34 0.34
CA GLY A 480 -8.86 -8.81 -0.96
C GLY A 480 -8.74 -7.28 -0.97
N PHE A 481 -9.69 -6.58 -0.35
CA PHE A 481 -9.65 -5.11 -0.21
C PHE A 481 -8.48 -4.64 0.67
N GLU A 482 -8.14 -5.36 1.74
CA GLU A 482 -6.96 -5.07 2.56
C GLU A 482 -5.65 -5.22 1.78
N ALA A 483 -5.57 -6.22 0.92
CA ALA A 483 -4.39 -6.45 0.09
C ALA A 483 -4.27 -5.47 -1.08
N ALA A 484 -5.39 -4.90 -1.55
CA ALA A 484 -5.42 -3.98 -2.67
C ALA A 484 -4.91 -2.59 -2.29
N LYS A 485 -4.11 -2.00 -3.16
CA LYS A 485 -3.50 -0.68 -2.94
C LYS A 485 -3.63 0.18 -4.19
N VAL A 486 -3.97 1.44 -4.00
CA VAL A 486 -3.93 2.45 -5.07
C VAL A 486 -2.55 3.09 -5.10
N GLY A 487 -1.88 3.02 -6.25
CA GLY A 487 -0.66 3.78 -6.51
C GLY A 487 -0.99 5.23 -6.85
N ILE A 488 -0.39 6.16 -6.13
CA ILE A 488 -0.54 7.58 -6.41
C ILE A 488 0.57 7.99 -7.37
N ILE A 489 0.20 8.56 -8.52
CA ILE A 489 1.17 9.14 -9.48
C ILE A 489 1.31 10.64 -9.17
N PRO A 490 2.54 11.20 -9.18
CA PRO A 490 2.74 12.62 -8.93
C PRO A 490 1.89 13.48 -9.89
N PRO A 491 1.16 14.47 -9.38
CA PRO A 491 0.28 15.31 -10.21
C PRO A 491 1.03 16.28 -11.12
N GLY A 492 2.33 16.48 -10.92
CA GLY A 492 3.14 17.44 -11.69
C GLY A 492 4.64 17.30 -11.42
N ASN A 493 5.43 18.09 -12.16
CA ASN A 493 6.90 18.07 -12.09
C ASN A 493 7.49 19.00 -11.01
N ASP A 494 6.70 19.89 -10.41
CA ASP A 494 7.15 20.88 -9.40
C ASP A 494 6.32 20.73 -8.12
N THR A 495 6.57 19.67 -7.38
CA THR A 495 5.89 19.33 -6.13
C THR A 495 6.89 19.00 -5.03
N VAL A 496 6.53 19.26 -3.78
CA VAL A 496 7.26 18.78 -2.61
C VAL A 496 7.01 17.27 -2.48
N THR A 497 8.06 16.47 -2.48
CA THR A 497 7.95 15.04 -2.23
C THR A 497 7.90 14.77 -0.74
N VAL A 498 6.84 14.09 -0.30
CA VAL A 498 6.70 13.60 1.09
C VAL A 498 6.84 12.08 1.07
N GLY A 499 7.76 11.52 1.84
CA GLY A 499 8.07 10.11 1.73
C GLY A 499 8.55 9.42 3.00
N ASP A 500 8.75 8.11 2.84
CA ASP A 500 9.23 7.21 3.88
C ASP A 500 10.76 7.10 3.84
N ILE A 501 11.37 6.94 5.02
CA ILE A 501 12.83 6.84 5.19
C ILE A 501 13.47 5.68 4.39
N GLU A 502 12.77 4.56 4.23
CA GLU A 502 13.32 3.35 3.62
C GLU A 502 13.01 3.24 2.13
N ARG A 503 11.81 3.70 1.74
CA ARG A 503 11.24 3.40 0.43
C ARG A 503 11.37 4.53 -0.57
N THR A 504 11.27 5.78 -0.13
CA THR A 504 11.22 6.92 -1.04
C THR A 504 12.57 7.21 -1.67
N ARG A 505 12.60 7.22 -2.99
CA ARG A 505 13.79 7.60 -3.76
C ARG A 505 13.81 9.09 -4.02
N LEU A 506 14.76 9.78 -3.42
CA LEU A 506 14.92 11.22 -3.53
C LEU A 506 16.05 11.56 -4.51
N ASN A 507 15.73 12.22 -5.60
CA ASN A 507 16.70 12.67 -6.58
C ASN A 507 16.87 14.20 -6.52
N HIS A 508 18.12 14.68 -6.51
CA HIS A 508 18.47 16.11 -6.61
C HIS A 508 17.83 17.02 -5.55
N VAL A 509 17.63 16.53 -4.33
CA VAL A 509 17.07 17.30 -3.22
C VAL A 509 18.10 18.32 -2.71
N LYS A 510 17.73 19.60 -2.67
CA LYS A 510 18.54 20.67 -2.08
C LYS A 510 18.23 20.83 -0.59
N ILE A 511 16.95 20.72 -0.25
CA ILE A 511 16.43 20.96 1.11
C ILE A 511 15.63 19.75 1.58
N LEU A 512 15.99 19.22 2.73
CA LEU A 512 15.26 18.12 3.36
C LEU A 512 14.68 18.56 4.70
N PHE A 513 13.39 18.32 4.89
CA PHE A 513 12.74 18.31 6.19
C PHE A 513 12.61 16.86 6.65
N PHE A 514 13.32 16.50 7.70
CA PHE A 514 13.22 15.20 8.32
C PHE A 514 12.38 15.35 9.59
N VAL A 515 11.12 14.96 9.49
CA VAL A 515 10.12 15.14 10.54
C VAL A 515 9.90 13.86 11.34
N GLY A 516 9.59 13.99 12.63
CA GLY A 516 9.33 12.86 13.51
C GLY A 516 10.58 12.07 13.90
N VAL A 517 11.72 12.71 13.99
CA VAL A 517 12.97 12.06 14.41
C VAL A 517 12.99 11.93 15.94
N ASN A 518 12.14 11.04 16.44
CA ASN A 518 12.00 10.77 17.86
C ASN A 518 12.40 9.32 18.18
N ASP A 519 12.85 9.09 19.42
CA ASP A 519 13.16 7.75 19.90
C ASP A 519 11.95 6.81 19.77
N GLY A 520 12.18 5.60 19.26
CA GLY A 520 11.14 4.61 18.98
C GLY A 520 10.37 4.83 17.68
N VAL A 521 10.50 6.00 17.01
CA VAL A 521 9.94 6.30 15.69
C VAL A 521 11.03 6.16 14.62
N VAL A 522 12.22 6.72 14.87
CA VAL A 522 13.42 6.56 14.03
C VAL A 522 14.65 6.44 14.91
N PRO A 523 15.26 5.26 15.01
CA PRO A 523 14.83 3.96 14.47
C PRO A 523 13.57 3.41 15.15
N LYS A 524 12.73 2.74 14.39
CA LYS A 524 11.54 2.06 14.94
C LYS A 524 11.98 0.97 15.91
N ALA A 525 11.35 0.93 17.07
CA ALA A 525 11.46 -0.24 17.95
C ALA A 525 10.96 -1.46 17.15
N GLY A 526 11.83 -2.46 16.97
CA GLY A 526 11.47 -3.66 16.22
C GLY A 526 10.25 -4.33 16.86
N ASN A 527 9.19 -4.57 16.06
CA ASN A 527 8.08 -5.37 16.51
C ASN A 527 8.61 -6.76 16.89
N GLN A 528 8.48 -7.13 18.16
CA GLN A 528 8.83 -8.46 18.66
C GLN A 528 7.74 -9.51 18.34
N GLY A 529 6.68 -9.10 17.61
CA GLY A 529 5.57 -9.96 17.20
C GLY A 529 5.87 -10.69 15.89
N GLY A 530 5.34 -11.89 15.76
CA GLY A 530 5.44 -12.76 14.60
C GLY A 530 5.37 -14.22 15.02
N ILE A 531 5.05 -15.10 14.09
CA ILE A 531 4.99 -16.55 14.37
C ILE A 531 6.36 -17.08 14.79
N ILE A 532 7.45 -16.57 14.20
CA ILE A 532 8.83 -16.96 14.52
C ILE A 532 9.52 -15.86 15.31
N SER A 533 9.96 -16.14 16.52
CA SER A 533 10.70 -15.23 17.39
C SER A 533 12.16 -15.02 16.90
N GLN A 534 12.82 -13.97 17.40
CA GLN A 534 14.22 -13.68 17.07
C GLN A 534 15.15 -14.86 17.37
N PHE A 535 14.99 -15.51 18.52
CA PHE A 535 15.80 -16.65 18.93
C PHE A 535 15.58 -17.86 18.00
N GLU A 536 14.34 -18.08 17.56
CA GLU A 536 14.00 -19.14 16.61
C GLU A 536 14.63 -18.87 15.23
N ARG A 537 14.65 -17.60 14.78
CA ARG A 537 15.34 -17.18 13.53
C ARG A 537 16.83 -17.44 13.59
N GLU A 538 17.48 -17.10 14.69
CA GLU A 538 18.91 -17.34 14.90
C GLU A 538 19.21 -18.84 14.86
N LYS A 539 18.39 -19.68 15.47
CA LYS A 539 18.51 -21.13 15.37
C LYS A 539 18.34 -21.67 13.94
N MET A 540 17.35 -21.17 13.21
CA MET A 540 17.16 -21.57 11.80
C MET A 540 18.36 -21.19 10.94
N ALA A 541 18.95 -20.02 11.18
CA ALA A 541 20.14 -19.56 10.46
C ALA A 541 21.38 -20.45 10.73
N GLU A 542 21.54 -21.00 11.94
CA GLU A 542 22.61 -21.97 12.25
C GLU A 542 22.53 -23.24 11.37
N TYR A 543 21.32 -23.56 10.88
CA TYR A 543 21.07 -24.69 9.98
C TYR A 543 20.90 -24.28 8.51
N HIS A 544 21.46 -23.13 8.13
CA HIS A 544 21.41 -22.59 6.77
C HIS A 544 20.01 -22.25 6.25
N LEU A 545 19.01 -22.14 7.12
CA LEU A 545 17.70 -21.62 6.79
C LEU A 545 17.66 -20.13 7.12
N GLU A 546 18.16 -19.31 6.20
CA GLU A 546 18.12 -17.85 6.36
C GLU A 546 16.69 -17.33 6.17
N LEU A 547 16.31 -16.39 7.00
CA LEU A 547 15.05 -15.64 6.93
C LEU A 547 15.33 -14.13 6.85
N ALA A 548 14.28 -13.34 6.70
CA ALA A 548 14.39 -11.89 6.70
C ALA A 548 15.06 -11.36 7.99
N PRO A 549 15.74 -10.21 7.91
CA PRO A 549 16.41 -9.60 9.05
C PRO A 549 15.52 -9.49 10.28
N GLY A 550 16.02 -9.95 11.42
CA GLY A 550 15.33 -9.88 12.69
C GLY A 550 15.28 -8.46 13.26
N ALA A 551 14.60 -8.28 14.40
CA ALA A 551 14.40 -6.97 15.02
C ALA A 551 15.72 -6.23 15.29
N ARG A 552 16.75 -6.93 15.76
CA ARG A 552 18.09 -6.36 16.02
C ARG A 552 18.77 -5.86 14.74
N GLU A 553 18.72 -6.65 13.67
CA GLU A 553 19.31 -6.25 12.40
C GLU A 553 18.56 -5.08 11.76
N LYS A 554 17.23 -5.04 11.87
CA LYS A 554 16.38 -3.94 11.38
C LYS A 554 16.77 -2.59 11.96
N VAL A 555 17.19 -2.52 13.23
CA VAL A 555 17.68 -1.27 13.84
C VAL A 555 18.94 -0.76 13.12
N PHE A 556 19.88 -1.64 12.78
CA PHE A 556 21.08 -1.26 12.02
C PHE A 556 20.77 -0.88 10.57
N ILE A 557 19.82 -1.57 9.95
CA ILE A 557 19.32 -1.24 8.61
C ILE A 557 18.69 0.17 8.64
N GLN A 558 17.87 0.48 9.61
CA GLN A 558 17.28 1.82 9.75
C GLN A 558 18.33 2.89 10.02
N LYS A 559 19.39 2.58 10.77
CA LYS A 559 20.53 3.49 10.96
C LYS A 559 21.20 3.84 9.61
N PHE A 560 21.33 2.87 8.71
CA PHE A 560 21.82 3.10 7.37
C PHE A 560 20.89 4.01 6.55
N TYR A 561 19.59 3.76 6.56
CA TYR A 561 18.61 4.63 5.88
C TYR A 561 18.55 6.03 6.48
N LEU A 562 18.69 6.14 7.81
CA LEU A 562 18.79 7.43 8.48
C LEU A 562 20.02 8.22 7.98
N TYR A 563 21.17 7.56 7.86
CA TYR A 563 22.37 8.16 7.27
C TYR A 563 22.11 8.61 5.81
N LEU A 564 21.55 7.74 4.97
CA LEU A 564 21.27 8.06 3.57
C LEU A 564 20.36 9.30 3.43
N ASN A 565 19.31 9.39 4.24
CA ASN A 565 18.39 10.52 4.18
C ASN A 565 19.01 11.80 4.74
N MET A 566 19.66 11.76 5.88
CA MET A 566 20.31 12.95 6.46
C MET A 566 21.41 13.54 5.58
N THR A 567 22.10 12.70 4.81
CA THR A 567 23.16 13.12 3.89
C THR A 567 22.68 13.40 2.46
N LYS A 568 21.37 13.27 2.19
CA LYS A 568 20.79 13.50 0.87
C LYS A 568 20.74 14.98 0.45
N PRO A 569 20.32 15.95 1.30
CA PRO A 569 20.20 17.34 0.90
C PRO A 569 21.57 17.96 0.61
N SER A 570 21.63 18.80 -0.42
CA SER A 570 22.87 19.48 -0.80
C SER A 570 23.07 20.84 -0.14
N GLU A 571 21.99 21.47 0.37
CA GLU A 571 22.05 22.84 0.86
C GLU A 571 21.49 23.04 2.26
N ARG A 572 20.38 22.37 2.65
CA ARG A 572 19.80 22.53 3.99
C ARG A 572 19.14 21.25 4.51
N LEU A 573 19.32 21.01 5.80
CA LEU A 573 18.66 19.95 6.56
C LEU A 573 17.90 20.53 7.75
N TYR A 574 16.62 20.26 7.82
CA TYR A 574 15.77 20.54 8.98
C TYR A 574 15.40 19.23 9.63
N VAL A 575 15.62 19.12 10.95
CA VAL A 575 15.28 17.92 11.75
C VAL A 575 14.28 18.33 12.83
N THR A 576 13.16 17.63 12.94
CA THR A 576 12.13 17.90 13.95
C THR A 576 11.71 16.65 14.69
#